data_edc11db8d2249a12d5b4766c0d398d0b
#
_entry.id   edc11db8d2249a12d5b4766c0d398d0b
#
_cell.length_a   1.000
_cell.length_b   1.000
_cell.length_c   1.000
_cell.angle_alpha   90.00
_cell.angle_beta   90.00
_cell.angle_gamma   90.00
#
_symmetry.space_group_name_H-M   'P 1'
#
loop_
_entity.id
_entity.type
_entity.pdbx_description
1 polymer ?
#
loop_
_entity_poly.entity_id
_entity_poly.type
_entity_poly.pdbx_seq_one_letter_code
_entity_poly.pdbx_strand_id
1 'polypeptide(L)'
;LGELFQAGDGVTITPKTPLHFIPEEHGLSSVALQRIDSIALDGVRQGAYPGCQVIVMKEGHVMVDKTFGTHTGTGSARVQPTDIYDLASLSKTTGTVLALMKLYDKGRFNLTDRIADYLPFLQRTNKKDITIQELLYHQSGLPPGIAFYREAIDEDSYEGRLFMSRKDARHPLQLRTTTWANPNFAFKKEYVSKVK
;
A
#
# COMPACT_ATOMS: atom_id res chain seq x y z
N LEU A 1 -2.66 11.74 -21.92
CA LEU A 1 -2.42 10.49 -21.15
C LEU A 1 -2.29 9.26 -22.06
N GLY A 2 -2.88 9.29 -23.27
CA GLY A 2 -2.79 8.17 -24.22
C GLY A 2 -1.41 7.93 -24.82
N GLU A 3 -0.57 8.94 -24.91
CA GLU A 3 0.80 8.84 -25.45
C GLU A 3 1.87 8.42 -24.44
N LEU A 4 1.55 8.44 -23.15
CA LEU A 4 2.47 8.06 -22.07
C LEU A 4 2.61 6.54 -21.86
N PHE A 5 1.79 5.72 -22.54
CA PHE A 5 1.74 4.28 -22.34
C PHE A 5 1.67 3.50 -23.67
N GLN A 6 2.51 3.81 -24.64
CA GLN A 6 2.78 2.85 -25.72
C GLN A 6 3.74 1.77 -25.18
N ALA A 7 3.20 0.58 -24.96
CA ALA A 7 4.01 -0.59 -24.71
C ALA A 7 4.81 -0.92 -25.99
N GLY A 8 6.11 -0.75 -25.95
CA GLY A 8 6.95 -1.16 -27.09
C GLY A 8 8.37 -0.64 -27.06
N ASP A 9 8.59 0.58 -26.65
CA ASP A 9 9.94 1.10 -26.58
C ASP A 9 10.37 1.19 -25.11
N GLY A 10 11.35 0.40 -24.76
CA GLY A 10 11.97 0.45 -23.42
C GLY A 10 12.50 1.85 -23.15
N VAL A 11 11.68 2.67 -22.48
CA VAL A 11 12.13 3.95 -21.97
C VAL A 11 13.10 3.65 -20.85
N THR A 12 14.39 3.67 -21.15
CA THR A 12 15.42 3.69 -20.13
C THR A 12 15.35 5.05 -19.46
N ILE A 13 14.65 5.12 -18.33
CA ILE A 13 14.71 6.28 -17.45
C ILE A 13 16.11 6.27 -16.84
N THR A 14 17.04 6.98 -17.47
CA THR A 14 18.30 7.31 -16.83
C THR A 14 17.96 8.34 -15.77
N PRO A 15 18.16 8.07 -14.46
CA PRO A 15 17.97 9.08 -13.44
C PRO A 15 18.95 10.22 -13.77
N LYS A 16 18.45 11.32 -14.29
CA LYS A 16 19.24 12.56 -14.33
C LYS A 16 19.50 12.92 -12.87
N THR A 17 20.75 13.20 -12.53
CA THR A 17 21.12 13.81 -11.26
C THR A 17 20.09 14.88 -10.93
N PRO A 18 19.44 14.86 -9.76
CA PRO A 18 18.45 15.86 -9.44
C PRO A 18 19.09 17.24 -9.59
N LEU A 19 18.59 18.03 -10.53
CA LEU A 19 18.99 19.43 -10.61
C LEU A 19 18.49 20.06 -9.31
N HIS A 20 19.39 20.58 -8.49
CA HIS A 20 19.04 21.34 -7.31
C HIS A 20 18.37 22.64 -7.77
N PHE A 21 17.06 22.70 -7.61
CA PHE A 21 16.29 23.91 -7.87
C PHE A 21 16.29 24.79 -6.61
N ILE A 22 16.29 26.08 -6.82
CA ILE A 22 16.16 27.05 -5.73
C ILE A 22 14.66 27.15 -5.37
N PRO A 23 14.24 26.72 -4.18
CA PRO A 23 12.82 26.70 -3.81
C PRO A 23 12.11 28.04 -3.96
N GLU A 24 12.83 29.13 -3.72
CA GLU A 24 12.32 30.51 -3.80
C GLU A 24 11.90 30.88 -5.22
N GLU A 25 12.56 30.40 -6.24
CA GLU A 25 12.19 30.61 -7.66
C GLU A 25 10.85 29.95 -8.02
N HIS A 26 10.43 28.97 -7.23
CA HIS A 26 9.16 28.26 -7.36
C HIS A 26 8.15 28.64 -6.27
N GLY A 27 8.36 29.79 -5.58
CA GLY A 27 7.44 30.27 -4.55
C GLY A 27 7.38 29.40 -3.29
N LEU A 28 8.43 28.64 -3.00
CA LEU A 28 8.62 27.91 -1.76
C LEU A 28 9.71 28.56 -0.93
N SER A 29 9.60 28.49 0.39
CA SER A 29 10.63 28.96 1.30
C SER A 29 11.57 27.84 1.69
N SER A 30 12.86 27.94 1.42
CA SER A 30 13.87 26.98 1.86
C SER A 30 13.91 26.86 3.39
N VAL A 31 13.69 27.97 4.10
CA VAL A 31 13.58 27.98 5.58
C VAL A 31 12.36 27.19 6.06
N ALA A 32 11.23 27.32 5.39
CA ALA A 32 10.03 26.53 5.72
C ALA A 32 10.25 25.03 5.42
N LEU A 33 10.94 24.71 4.32
CA LEU A 33 11.27 23.33 3.96
C LEU A 33 12.23 22.65 4.96
N GLN A 34 13.10 23.41 5.65
CA GLN A 34 13.96 22.87 6.72
C GLN A 34 13.16 22.28 7.90
N ARG A 35 11.90 22.70 8.08
CA ARG A 35 11.02 22.09 9.10
C ARG A 35 10.77 20.61 8.86
N ILE A 36 10.87 20.14 7.63
CA ILE A 36 10.77 18.73 7.27
C ILE A 36 11.80 17.91 8.05
N ASP A 37 13.04 18.41 8.15
CA ASP A 37 14.12 17.73 8.85
C ASP A 37 13.78 17.53 10.34
N SER A 38 13.30 18.58 10.98
CA SER A 38 12.93 18.53 12.41
C SER A 38 11.75 17.59 12.65
N ILE A 39 10.73 17.60 11.79
CA ILE A 39 9.55 16.72 11.91
C ILE A 39 9.95 15.26 11.68
N ALA A 40 10.72 14.97 10.62
CA ALA A 40 11.14 13.62 10.28
C ALA A 40 12.04 13.03 11.38
N LEU A 41 13.02 13.80 11.86
CA LEU A 41 13.91 13.37 12.92
C LEU A 41 13.18 13.20 14.25
N ASP A 42 12.17 14.01 14.52
CA ASP A 42 11.36 13.89 15.72
C ASP A 42 10.57 12.57 15.72
N GLY A 43 9.94 12.21 14.61
CA GLY A 43 9.27 10.92 14.48
C GLY A 43 10.20 9.72 14.70
N VAL A 44 11.43 9.78 14.17
CA VAL A 44 12.45 8.75 14.42
C VAL A 44 12.84 8.71 15.89
N ARG A 45 13.07 9.87 16.54
CA ARG A 45 13.44 9.94 17.96
C ARG A 45 12.34 9.40 18.89
N GLN A 46 11.08 9.67 18.55
CA GLN A 46 9.93 9.16 19.31
C GLN A 46 9.62 7.68 19.02
N GLY A 47 10.33 7.05 18.10
CA GLY A 47 10.10 5.66 17.71
C GLY A 47 8.79 5.43 16.95
N ALA A 48 8.21 6.48 16.36
CA ALA A 48 7.01 6.38 15.53
C ALA A 48 7.29 5.57 14.24
N TYR A 49 8.49 5.69 13.72
CA TYR A 49 9.03 4.90 12.61
C TYR A 49 10.57 4.85 12.71
N PRO A 50 11.22 3.81 12.17
CA PRO A 50 12.68 3.67 12.21
C PRO A 50 13.40 4.62 11.27
N GLY A 51 12.80 4.96 10.16
CA GLY A 51 13.33 5.85 9.15
C GLY A 51 12.32 6.14 8.05
N CYS A 52 12.60 7.12 7.21
CA CYS A 52 11.75 7.51 6.10
C CYS A 52 12.55 8.23 5.00
N GLN A 53 11.93 8.34 3.83
CA GLN A 53 12.35 9.25 2.75
C GLN A 53 11.23 10.27 2.52
N VAL A 54 11.60 11.53 2.33
CA VAL A 54 10.66 12.61 2.03
C VAL A 54 11.06 13.25 0.71
N ILE A 55 10.13 13.24 -0.25
CA ILE A 55 10.28 13.90 -1.53
C ILE A 55 9.21 14.98 -1.65
N VAL A 56 9.61 16.20 -1.95
CA VAL A 56 8.70 17.31 -2.26
C VAL A 56 8.96 17.75 -3.69
N MET A 57 7.89 17.74 -4.48
CA MET A 57 7.93 18.17 -5.87
C MET A 57 6.99 19.36 -6.08
N LYS A 58 7.40 20.31 -6.91
CA LYS A 58 6.56 21.39 -7.41
C LYS A 58 6.87 21.66 -8.88
N GLU A 59 5.83 21.78 -9.70
CA GLU A 59 5.95 22.08 -11.13
C GLU A 59 6.89 21.11 -11.89
N GLY A 60 6.89 19.83 -11.48
CA GLY A 60 7.74 18.80 -12.06
C GLY A 60 9.18 18.79 -11.54
N HIS A 61 9.55 19.70 -10.64
CA HIS A 61 10.89 19.81 -10.06
C HIS A 61 10.95 19.25 -8.64
N VAL A 62 12.03 18.53 -8.32
CA VAL A 62 12.28 18.01 -6.97
C VAL A 62 12.90 19.11 -6.13
N MET A 63 12.19 19.57 -5.11
CA MET A 63 12.62 20.61 -4.17
C MET A 63 13.30 20.03 -2.93
N VAL A 64 12.84 18.86 -2.50
CA VAL A 64 13.40 18.11 -1.38
C VAL A 64 13.46 16.63 -1.78
N ASP A 65 14.58 15.98 -1.55
CA ASP A 65 14.75 14.53 -1.55
C ASP A 65 15.72 14.20 -0.41
N LYS A 66 15.18 13.76 0.71
CA LYS A 66 15.94 13.52 1.93
C LYS A 66 15.55 12.20 2.58
N THR A 67 16.53 11.54 3.15
CA THR A 67 16.35 10.29 3.90
C THR A 67 16.73 10.50 5.37
N PHE A 68 16.02 9.84 6.25
CA PHE A 68 16.18 9.97 7.71
C PHE A 68 16.15 8.59 8.36
N GLY A 69 16.93 8.40 9.42
CA GLY A 69 16.91 7.19 10.25
C GLY A 69 17.53 5.97 9.57
N THR A 70 17.00 4.80 9.94
CA THR A 70 17.50 3.47 9.55
C THR A 70 16.35 2.58 9.10
N HIS A 71 16.65 1.43 8.45
CA HIS A 71 15.62 0.48 8.01
C HIS A 71 14.85 -0.16 9.17
N THR A 72 15.53 -0.38 10.30
CA THR A 72 14.91 -0.90 11.53
C THR A 72 15.42 -0.08 12.72
N GLY A 73 14.65 0.03 13.79
CA GLY A 73 15.01 0.87 14.95
C GLY A 73 16.28 0.46 15.72
N THR A 74 16.95 -0.62 15.35
CA THR A 74 18.07 -1.21 16.12
C THR A 74 19.34 -1.33 15.27
N GLY A 75 20.01 -0.19 15.02
CA GLY A 75 21.38 -0.19 14.48
C GLY A 75 21.59 -0.76 13.08
N SER A 76 20.53 -0.87 12.31
CA SER A 76 20.58 -1.33 10.92
C SER A 76 21.15 -0.27 9.96
N ALA A 77 21.28 -0.63 8.68
CA ALA A 77 21.67 0.27 7.62
C ALA A 77 20.77 1.53 7.58
N ARG A 78 21.37 2.66 7.21
CA ARG A 78 20.64 3.93 7.02
C ARG A 78 19.71 3.81 5.81
N VAL A 79 18.60 4.51 5.86
CA VAL A 79 17.70 4.70 4.71
C VAL A 79 18.47 5.41 3.60
N GLN A 80 18.37 4.88 2.38
CA GLN A 80 19.02 5.39 1.18
C GLN A 80 17.97 5.94 0.19
N PRO A 81 18.34 6.92 -0.65
CA PRO A 81 17.46 7.42 -1.70
C PRO A 81 17.02 6.36 -2.72
N THR A 82 17.78 5.27 -2.81
CA THR A 82 17.53 4.15 -3.73
C THR A 82 16.74 3.00 -3.11
N ASP A 83 16.29 3.15 -1.86
CA ASP A 83 15.50 2.12 -1.20
C ASP A 83 14.13 1.93 -1.87
N ILE A 84 13.68 0.68 -1.92
CA ILE A 84 12.38 0.32 -2.49
C ILE A 84 11.39 0.15 -1.35
N TYR A 85 10.25 0.81 -1.47
CA TYR A 85 9.18 0.80 -0.48
C TYR A 85 7.98 -0.01 -0.98
N ASP A 86 7.37 -0.79 -0.08
CA ASP A 86 6.06 -1.35 -0.32
C ASP A 86 5.03 -0.20 -0.33
N LEU A 87 4.38 0.00 -1.47
CA LEU A 87 3.38 1.04 -1.65
C LEU A 87 2.07 0.75 -0.91
N ALA A 88 1.86 -0.51 -0.48
CA ALA A 88 0.66 -0.92 0.22
C ALA A 88 -0.61 -0.36 -0.45
N SER A 89 -1.46 0.37 0.28
CA SER A 89 -2.71 0.93 -0.26
C SER A 89 -2.52 2.06 -1.28
N LEU A 90 -1.33 2.64 -1.42
CA LEU A 90 -1.05 3.57 -2.53
C LEU A 90 -1.18 2.89 -3.90
N SER A 91 -1.08 1.55 -3.95
CA SER A 91 -1.39 0.76 -5.15
C SER A 91 -2.81 0.99 -5.67
N LYS A 92 -3.76 1.42 -4.82
CA LYS A 92 -5.12 1.78 -5.26
C LYS A 92 -5.10 3.01 -6.18
N THR A 93 -4.30 4.01 -5.86
CA THR A 93 -4.20 5.24 -6.66
C THR A 93 -3.24 5.09 -7.83
N THR A 94 -2.10 4.44 -7.65
CA THR A 94 -1.06 4.30 -8.68
C THR A 94 -1.32 3.17 -9.68
N GLY A 95 -2.16 2.20 -9.33
CA GLY A 95 -2.53 1.07 -10.18
C GLY A 95 -4.00 1.10 -10.57
N THR A 96 -4.89 0.85 -9.60
CA THR A 96 -6.32 0.66 -9.87
C THR A 96 -6.98 1.91 -10.47
N VAL A 97 -6.76 3.08 -9.87
CA VAL A 97 -7.39 4.33 -10.35
C VAL A 97 -6.89 4.67 -11.75
N LEU A 98 -5.59 4.53 -12.04
CA LEU A 98 -5.06 4.79 -13.39
C LEU A 98 -5.65 3.84 -14.44
N ALA A 99 -5.82 2.56 -14.10
CA ALA A 99 -6.47 1.60 -14.98
C ALA A 99 -7.95 1.96 -15.22
N LEU A 100 -8.68 2.37 -14.18
CA LEU A 100 -10.05 2.83 -14.29
C LEU A 100 -10.17 4.12 -15.12
N MET A 101 -9.27 5.10 -14.93
CA MET A 101 -9.23 6.30 -15.76
C MET A 101 -9.11 5.95 -17.24
N LYS A 102 -8.23 5.01 -17.60
CA LYS A 102 -8.07 4.55 -18.97
C LYS A 102 -9.32 3.85 -19.51
N LEU A 103 -10.03 3.09 -18.69
CA LEU A 103 -11.29 2.45 -19.09
C LEU A 103 -12.42 3.47 -19.23
N TYR A 104 -12.47 4.47 -18.36
CA TYR A 104 -13.43 5.57 -18.43
C TYR A 104 -13.25 6.39 -19.71
N ASP A 105 -12.03 6.77 -20.06
CA ASP A 105 -11.71 7.47 -21.31
C ASP A 105 -12.14 6.69 -22.54
N LYS A 106 -12.16 5.36 -22.46
CA LYS A 106 -12.63 4.46 -23.52
C LYS A 106 -14.16 4.24 -23.50
N GLY A 107 -14.89 4.91 -22.62
CA GLY A 107 -16.33 4.75 -22.48
C GLY A 107 -16.77 3.34 -22.04
N ARG A 108 -15.91 2.62 -21.28
CA ARG A 108 -16.20 1.24 -20.88
C ARG A 108 -17.06 1.15 -19.64
N PHE A 109 -17.22 2.21 -18.90
CA PHE A 109 -18.13 2.34 -17.76
C PHE A 109 -18.44 3.82 -17.48
N ASN A 110 -19.48 4.08 -16.68
CA ASN A 110 -19.79 5.37 -16.12
C ASN A 110 -19.63 5.34 -14.59
N LEU A 111 -19.33 6.48 -13.98
CA LEU A 111 -19.19 6.57 -12.52
C LEU A 111 -20.48 6.18 -11.78
N THR A 112 -21.63 6.39 -12.41
CA THR A 112 -22.95 6.06 -11.87
C THR A 112 -23.35 4.58 -12.07
N ASP A 113 -22.57 3.81 -12.83
CA ASP A 113 -22.84 2.39 -13.02
C ASP A 113 -22.67 1.65 -11.68
N ARG A 114 -23.50 0.64 -11.46
CA ARG A 114 -23.44 -0.20 -10.25
C ARG A 114 -22.36 -1.27 -10.43
N ILE A 115 -21.63 -1.55 -9.37
CA ILE A 115 -20.63 -2.63 -9.39
C ILE A 115 -21.26 -4.00 -9.71
N ALA A 116 -22.53 -4.19 -9.35
CA ALA A 116 -23.28 -5.41 -9.63
C ALA A 116 -23.55 -5.64 -11.14
N ASP A 117 -23.44 -4.58 -11.98
CA ASP A 117 -23.57 -4.72 -13.42
C ASP A 117 -22.31 -5.38 -14.03
N TYR A 118 -21.16 -5.28 -13.35
CA TYR A 118 -19.88 -5.91 -13.71
C TYR A 118 -19.58 -7.17 -12.91
N LEU A 119 -20.18 -7.31 -11.72
CA LEU A 119 -20.01 -8.45 -10.82
C LEU A 119 -21.36 -9.09 -10.51
N PRO A 120 -21.87 -10.00 -11.39
CA PRO A 120 -23.22 -10.53 -11.31
C PRO A 120 -23.59 -11.21 -9.99
N PHE A 121 -22.60 -11.76 -9.25
CA PHE A 121 -22.83 -12.37 -7.94
C PHE A 121 -23.32 -11.38 -6.89
N LEU A 122 -23.12 -10.07 -7.10
CA LEU A 122 -23.61 -9.03 -6.18
C LEU A 122 -25.09 -8.70 -6.37
N GLN A 123 -25.72 -9.07 -7.49
CA GLN A 123 -27.11 -8.75 -7.82
C GLN A 123 -28.13 -9.18 -6.76
N ARG A 124 -27.82 -10.25 -6.02
CA ARG A 124 -28.69 -10.80 -4.98
C ARG A 124 -28.24 -10.46 -3.56
N THR A 125 -27.42 -9.43 -3.41
CA THR A 125 -26.88 -8.99 -2.12
C THR A 125 -27.34 -7.58 -1.78
N ASN A 126 -27.13 -7.16 -0.54
CA ASN A 126 -27.34 -5.78 -0.10
C ASN A 126 -26.32 -4.79 -0.67
N LYS A 127 -25.46 -5.23 -1.58
CA LYS A 127 -24.41 -4.43 -2.24
C LYS A 127 -24.72 -4.16 -3.71
N LYS A 128 -25.89 -4.61 -4.19
CA LYS A 128 -26.29 -4.51 -5.61
C LYS A 128 -26.35 -3.07 -6.13
N ASP A 129 -26.61 -2.10 -5.28
CA ASP A 129 -26.82 -0.70 -5.67
C ASP A 129 -25.58 0.18 -5.46
N ILE A 130 -24.46 -0.36 -4.97
CA ILE A 130 -23.21 0.37 -4.81
C ILE A 130 -22.69 0.79 -6.19
N THR A 131 -22.41 2.09 -6.35
CA THR A 131 -21.89 2.65 -7.58
C THR A 131 -20.35 2.64 -7.61
N ILE A 132 -19.78 2.74 -8.81
CA ILE A 132 -18.32 2.88 -9.00
C ILE A 132 -17.83 4.17 -8.34
N GLN A 133 -18.61 5.25 -8.41
CA GLN A 133 -18.28 6.53 -7.76
C GLN A 133 -18.15 6.39 -6.24
N GLU A 134 -19.12 5.71 -5.60
CA GLU A 134 -19.08 5.49 -4.13
C GLU A 134 -17.85 4.67 -3.71
N LEU A 135 -17.44 3.68 -4.53
CA LEU A 135 -16.20 2.93 -4.27
C LEU A 135 -14.97 3.83 -4.36
N LEU A 136 -14.88 4.65 -5.42
CA LEU A 136 -13.73 5.54 -5.63
C LEU A 136 -13.60 6.60 -4.56
N TYR A 137 -14.73 7.05 -3.99
CA TYR A 137 -14.76 8.03 -2.91
C TYR A 137 -14.69 7.40 -1.51
N HIS A 138 -14.53 6.08 -1.39
CA HIS A 138 -14.60 5.35 -0.12
C HIS A 138 -15.90 5.57 0.66
N GLN A 139 -17.02 5.77 -0.04
CA GLN A 139 -18.34 6.04 0.52
C GLN A 139 -19.32 4.87 0.40
N SER A 140 -18.84 3.72 -0.07
CA SER A 140 -19.67 2.54 -0.33
C SER A 140 -20.23 1.83 0.92
N GLY A 141 -19.81 2.23 2.12
CA GLY A 141 -20.18 1.56 3.38
C GLY A 141 -19.56 0.18 3.58
N LEU A 142 -18.67 -0.25 2.69
CA LEU A 142 -17.93 -1.51 2.85
C LEU A 142 -16.89 -1.38 3.98
N PRO A 143 -16.71 -2.43 4.82
CA PRO A 143 -15.65 -2.43 5.81
C PRO A 143 -14.25 -2.39 5.12
N PRO A 144 -13.24 -1.78 5.75
CA PRO A 144 -11.91 -1.64 5.17
C PRO A 144 -11.19 -2.98 4.99
N GLY A 145 -11.63 -4.02 5.67
CA GLY A 145 -11.09 -5.37 5.56
C GLY A 145 -11.90 -6.37 6.36
N ILE A 146 -11.78 -7.61 5.97
CA ILE A 146 -12.36 -8.74 6.69
C ILE A 146 -11.22 -9.70 7.03
N ALA A 147 -11.03 -9.97 8.31
CA ALA A 147 -10.00 -10.89 8.78
C ALA A 147 -10.47 -12.36 8.61
N PHE A 148 -10.73 -12.76 7.37
CA PHE A 148 -11.26 -14.09 7.04
C PHE A 148 -10.48 -15.23 7.71
N TYR A 149 -9.18 -15.09 7.89
CA TYR A 149 -8.36 -16.10 8.52
C TYR A 149 -8.80 -16.43 9.95
N ARG A 150 -9.34 -15.44 10.70
CA ARG A 150 -9.81 -15.65 12.07
C ARG A 150 -11.07 -16.49 12.12
N GLU A 151 -11.96 -16.31 11.15
CA GLU A 151 -13.21 -17.06 11.06
C GLU A 151 -13.02 -18.40 10.37
N ALA A 152 -12.07 -18.47 9.43
CA ALA A 152 -11.84 -19.63 8.60
C ALA A 152 -10.99 -20.73 9.27
N ILE A 153 -10.16 -20.35 10.26
CA ILE A 153 -9.31 -21.30 10.97
C ILE A 153 -10.16 -22.10 11.96
N ASP A 154 -9.98 -23.41 11.94
CA ASP A 154 -10.55 -24.32 12.91
C ASP A 154 -9.67 -24.33 14.16
N GLU A 155 -10.16 -23.68 15.24
CA GLU A 155 -9.40 -23.53 16.48
C GLU A 155 -9.17 -24.87 17.19
N ASP A 156 -10.00 -25.88 16.92
CA ASP A 156 -9.85 -27.24 17.45
C ASP A 156 -8.79 -28.05 16.70
N SER A 157 -8.32 -27.55 15.57
CA SER A 157 -7.34 -28.25 14.70
C SER A 157 -5.91 -28.20 15.22
N TYR A 158 -5.60 -27.34 16.19
CA TYR A 158 -4.26 -27.15 16.75
C TYR A 158 -4.30 -26.89 18.25
N GLU A 159 -3.21 -27.24 18.93
CA GLU A 159 -3.08 -27.01 20.35
C GLU A 159 -2.30 -25.71 20.65
N GLY A 160 -2.78 -24.93 21.64
CA GLY A 160 -2.11 -23.76 22.14
C GLY A 160 -2.34 -22.52 21.28
N ARG A 161 -1.27 -21.76 20.99
CA ARG A 161 -1.34 -20.55 20.17
C ARG A 161 -1.01 -20.83 18.72
N LEU A 162 -1.72 -20.20 17.80
CA LEU A 162 -1.41 -20.27 16.36
C LEU A 162 -0.12 -19.50 16.02
N PHE A 163 0.12 -18.37 16.70
CA PHE A 163 1.28 -17.51 16.45
C PHE A 163 2.09 -17.28 17.72
N MET A 164 3.41 -17.23 17.56
CA MET A 164 4.36 -16.91 18.61
C MET A 164 5.37 -15.85 18.14
N SER A 165 5.91 -15.09 19.08
CA SER A 165 6.93 -14.06 18.79
C SER A 165 8.35 -14.63 18.58
N ARG A 166 8.55 -15.92 18.86
CA ARG A 166 9.83 -16.63 18.68
C ARG A 166 9.58 -18.03 18.13
N LYS A 167 10.61 -18.56 17.47
CA LYS A 167 10.60 -19.95 17.00
C LYS A 167 10.62 -20.93 18.16
N ASP A 168 9.80 -21.96 18.08
CA ASP A 168 9.86 -23.14 18.93
C ASP A 168 9.50 -24.41 18.13
N ALA A 169 9.45 -25.56 18.79
CA ALA A 169 9.16 -26.85 18.14
C ALA A 169 7.75 -26.90 17.49
N ARG A 170 6.77 -26.16 18.04
CA ARG A 170 5.39 -26.10 17.53
C ARG A 170 5.20 -24.99 16.50
N HIS A 171 6.08 -23.98 16.49
CA HIS A 171 6.00 -22.81 15.61
C HIS A 171 7.26 -22.68 14.74
N PRO A 172 7.52 -23.64 13.83
CA PRO A 172 8.72 -23.63 12.98
C PRO A 172 8.60 -22.66 11.80
N LEU A 173 7.35 -22.28 11.39
CA LEU A 173 7.09 -21.50 10.18
C LEU A 173 7.22 -20.01 10.48
N GLN A 174 8.24 -19.38 9.94
CA GLN A 174 8.43 -17.93 10.05
C GLN A 174 7.54 -17.19 9.03
N LEU A 175 6.65 -16.32 9.54
CA LEU A 175 5.80 -15.46 8.72
C LEU A 175 6.37 -14.04 8.62
N ARG A 176 7.01 -13.57 9.68
CA ARG A 176 7.68 -12.27 9.79
C ARG A 176 8.89 -12.40 10.71
N THR A 177 9.74 -11.38 10.76
CA THR A 177 10.94 -11.34 11.63
C THR A 177 10.66 -11.75 13.07
N THR A 178 9.49 -11.36 13.60
CA THR A 178 9.07 -11.62 14.98
C THR A 178 7.77 -12.41 15.08
N THR A 179 7.40 -13.17 14.06
CA THR A 179 6.14 -13.94 14.07
C THR A 179 6.36 -15.32 13.47
N TRP A 180 6.11 -16.32 14.27
CA TRP A 180 6.23 -17.75 13.92
C TRP A 180 4.87 -18.41 14.07
N ALA A 181 4.52 -19.29 13.14
CA ALA A 181 3.25 -19.98 13.12
C ALA A 181 3.38 -21.48 13.38
N ASN A 182 2.34 -22.03 14.01
CA ASN A 182 2.08 -23.45 14.02
C ASN A 182 1.48 -23.87 12.67
N PRO A 183 2.13 -24.74 11.89
CA PRO A 183 1.64 -25.17 10.58
C PRO A 183 0.52 -26.21 10.66
N ASN A 184 0.24 -26.76 11.85
CA ASN A 184 -0.73 -27.84 12.05
C ASN A 184 -2.16 -27.35 12.23
N PHE A 185 -2.54 -26.19 11.66
CA PHE A 185 -3.91 -25.73 11.66
C PHE A 185 -4.65 -26.19 10.41
N ALA A 186 -5.97 -26.33 10.52
CA ALA A 186 -6.85 -26.57 9.39
C ALA A 186 -7.84 -25.43 9.21
N PHE A 187 -8.39 -25.30 8.01
CA PHE A 187 -9.55 -24.45 7.77
C PHE A 187 -10.83 -25.19 8.03
N LYS A 188 -11.84 -24.50 8.58
CA LYS A 188 -13.18 -25.04 8.73
C LYS A 188 -13.72 -25.54 7.38
N LYS A 189 -14.31 -26.73 7.36
CA LYS A 189 -14.80 -27.39 6.13
C LYS A 189 -15.74 -26.52 5.29
N GLU A 190 -16.57 -25.71 5.94
CA GLU A 190 -17.50 -24.78 5.28
C GLU A 190 -16.80 -23.70 4.44
N TYR A 191 -15.59 -23.27 4.82
CA TYR A 191 -14.79 -22.31 4.04
C TYR A 191 -14.03 -22.99 2.89
N VAL A 192 -13.52 -24.19 3.12
CA VAL A 192 -12.82 -24.96 2.07
C VAL A 192 -13.76 -25.29 0.90
N SER A 193 -15.04 -25.54 1.17
CA SER A 193 -16.04 -25.81 0.13
C SER A 193 -16.46 -24.58 -0.68
N LYS A 194 -16.26 -23.37 -0.15
CA LYS A 194 -16.61 -22.10 -0.83
C LYS A 194 -15.51 -21.57 -1.75
N VAL A 195 -14.31 -22.13 -1.67
CA VAL A 195 -13.14 -21.73 -2.48
C VAL A 195 -12.97 -22.64 -3.71
N LYS A 196 -13.70 -23.73 -3.78
CA LYS A 196 -13.79 -24.61 -4.95
C LYS A 196 -14.94 -24.18 -5.86
#